data_3415f09b89e05b1fa07e86d002e59f6d
#
_entry.id   3415f09b89e05b1fa07e86d002e59f6d
#
_cell.length_a   1.000
_cell.length_b   1.000
_cell.length_c   1.000
_cell.angle_alpha   90.00
_cell.angle_beta   90.00
_cell.angle_gamma   90.00
#
_symmetry.space_group_name_H-M   'P 1'
#
loop_
_entity.id
_entity.type
_entity.pdbx_description
1 polymer ?
#
loop_
_entity_poly.entity_id
_entity_poly.type
_entity_poly.pdbx_seq_one_letter_code
_entity_poly.pdbx_strand_id
1 'polypeptide(L)'
;MYICGEKTDINMIRNTLLALALGTALCGQAQESMKAEFCSPFDFPLLLSANFGELRPNHFHNGLDIKTQGVTGKPIHAVADGYVSRIMVLHGGYGQAIFVTHPNGYTSVYGHVVSFAPEIQKYVRAYQYEHETFVCNLYPEPDKFPVKAGDIIALSGNEGASAGPHLHLELRRNDNGDYVDPMPFFSHYLKDTRSPVASIVGLYPVAGKGVINGSSRKKLVNVGALKQQFTAWGQIYTGISAKDYMDGTSNFYGVHSVTLYVDSVKVFNSTTDEVSADENRMINGFTDYDELMRTRRLIMRSYKLPGNRLRLIETGSDRGLVTIDEERDYHFCYVLEDNFGNKRKYRFTVRGKKQEIPPYVPEANKMLYWNKTNVIQEPGMELVVPKGMLYDDAELRTRVIGDSNSISFDYVLDIGRTPLHSFCDLSIGVRHL
;
A
#
# COMPACT_ATOMS: atom_id res chain seq x y z
N MET A 1 -62.33 -8.82 -51.28
CA MET A 1 -61.61 -8.03 -50.24
C MET A 1 -60.33 -8.77 -49.90
N TYR A 2 -59.22 -8.38 -50.57
CA TYR A 2 -57.95 -9.07 -50.49
C TYR A 2 -57.20 -8.57 -49.28
N ILE A 3 -56.76 -9.48 -48.40
CA ILE A 3 -55.83 -9.19 -47.29
C ILE A 3 -54.46 -9.60 -47.79
N CYS A 4 -53.60 -8.62 -48.01
CA CYS A 4 -52.20 -8.82 -48.34
C CYS A 4 -51.44 -9.09 -47.05
N GLY A 5 -50.88 -10.30 -46.89
CA GLY A 5 -50.01 -10.67 -45.80
C GLY A 5 -48.56 -10.35 -46.14
N GLU A 6 -47.96 -9.42 -45.42
CA GLU A 6 -46.53 -9.17 -45.46
C GLU A 6 -45.73 -10.36 -44.91
N LYS A 7 -44.99 -11.02 -45.77
CA LYS A 7 -43.95 -11.97 -45.36
C LYS A 7 -42.75 -11.19 -44.81
N THR A 8 -42.66 -11.04 -43.50
CA THR A 8 -41.46 -10.54 -42.87
C THR A 8 -40.29 -11.49 -43.16
N ASP A 9 -39.25 -10.97 -43.72
CA ASP A 9 -38.11 -11.71 -44.26
C ASP A 9 -37.24 -12.26 -43.08
N ILE A 10 -37.54 -13.50 -42.65
CA ILE A 10 -36.87 -14.21 -41.55
C ILE A 10 -35.34 -14.34 -41.80
N ASN A 11 -34.91 -14.27 -43.06
CA ASN A 11 -33.50 -14.34 -43.43
C ASN A 11 -32.74 -13.04 -43.08
N MET A 12 -33.40 -11.88 -43.11
CA MET A 12 -32.78 -10.61 -42.75
C MET A 12 -32.55 -10.53 -41.24
N ILE A 13 -33.48 -11.01 -40.42
CA ILE A 13 -33.35 -11.07 -38.96
C ILE A 13 -32.26 -12.07 -38.55
N ARG A 14 -32.17 -13.23 -39.22
CA ARG A 14 -31.14 -14.25 -38.97
C ARG A 14 -29.74 -13.76 -39.32
N ASN A 15 -29.57 -13.00 -40.41
CA ASN A 15 -28.26 -12.45 -40.79
C ASN A 15 -27.85 -11.28 -39.89
N THR A 16 -28.79 -10.47 -39.39
CA THR A 16 -28.50 -9.39 -38.43
C THR A 16 -28.13 -9.96 -37.06
N LEU A 17 -28.77 -11.03 -36.58
CA LEU A 17 -28.42 -11.73 -35.35
C LEU A 17 -27.08 -12.46 -35.45
N LEU A 18 -26.72 -13.05 -36.61
CA LEU A 18 -25.41 -13.64 -36.83
C LEU A 18 -24.30 -12.56 -36.87
N ALA A 19 -24.54 -11.41 -37.44
CA ALA A 19 -23.59 -10.30 -37.49
C ALA A 19 -23.37 -9.67 -36.08
N LEU A 20 -24.43 -9.58 -35.23
CA LEU A 20 -24.27 -9.17 -33.83
C LEU A 20 -23.54 -10.21 -33.02
N ALA A 21 -23.81 -11.51 -33.21
CA ALA A 21 -23.11 -12.57 -32.48
C ALA A 21 -21.62 -12.70 -32.85
N LEU A 22 -21.25 -12.48 -34.12
CA LEU A 22 -19.87 -12.40 -34.58
C LEU A 22 -19.17 -11.10 -34.07
N GLY A 23 -19.89 -9.97 -34.02
CA GLY A 23 -19.37 -8.70 -33.53
C GLY A 23 -19.06 -8.77 -32.02
N THR A 24 -19.90 -9.44 -31.24
CA THR A 24 -19.65 -9.64 -29.78
C THR A 24 -18.57 -10.69 -29.48
N ALA A 25 -18.42 -11.71 -30.35
CA ALA A 25 -17.34 -12.68 -30.22
C ALA A 25 -15.96 -12.09 -30.59
N LEU A 26 -15.90 -11.17 -31.57
CA LEU A 26 -14.68 -10.45 -31.95
C LEU A 26 -14.29 -9.35 -30.91
N CYS A 27 -15.25 -8.73 -30.21
CA CYS A 27 -14.95 -7.80 -29.09
C CYS A 27 -14.57 -8.53 -27.81
N GLY A 28 -14.95 -9.80 -27.63
CA GLY A 28 -14.60 -10.59 -26.46
C GLY A 28 -13.21 -11.23 -26.51
N GLN A 29 -12.55 -11.26 -27.68
CA GLN A 29 -11.20 -11.82 -27.84
C GLN A 29 -10.07 -10.78 -27.91
N ALA A 30 -10.36 -9.49 -27.74
CA ALA A 30 -9.38 -8.41 -27.87
C ALA A 30 -8.88 -7.89 -26.51
N GLN A 31 -9.00 -8.65 -25.44
CA GLN A 31 -8.40 -8.29 -24.15
C GLN A 31 -7.88 -9.50 -23.35
N GLU A 32 -7.22 -10.43 -24.03
CA GLU A 32 -6.02 -10.99 -23.42
C GLU A 32 -4.97 -9.88 -23.48
N SER A 33 -4.84 -9.12 -22.40
CA SER A 33 -3.67 -8.27 -22.18
C SER A 33 -2.47 -9.20 -22.35
N MET A 34 -1.68 -8.98 -23.44
CA MET A 34 -0.38 -9.66 -23.55
C MET A 34 0.33 -9.37 -22.23
N LYS A 35 0.42 -10.37 -21.35
CA LYS A 35 1.21 -10.27 -20.12
C LYS A 35 2.60 -9.88 -20.60
N ALA A 36 3.08 -8.71 -20.19
CA ALA A 36 4.42 -8.28 -20.53
C ALA A 36 5.39 -9.39 -20.07
N GLU A 37 6.13 -9.96 -21.00
CA GLU A 37 7.12 -11.00 -20.67
C GLU A 37 8.35 -10.33 -20.11
N PHE A 38 8.76 -10.78 -18.91
CA PHE A 38 10.01 -10.41 -18.28
C PHE A 38 10.86 -11.66 -18.01
N CYS A 39 12.16 -11.58 -18.28
CA CYS A 39 13.09 -12.64 -17.92
C CYS A 39 13.61 -12.46 -16.47
N SER A 40 14.23 -13.52 -15.94
CA SER A 40 14.85 -13.47 -14.61
C SER A 40 15.99 -12.45 -14.58
N PRO A 41 16.12 -11.64 -13.51
CA PRO A 41 17.26 -10.77 -13.31
C PRO A 41 18.54 -11.52 -12.90
N PHE A 42 18.48 -12.84 -12.67
CA PHE A 42 19.61 -13.68 -12.27
C PHE A 42 19.59 -15.05 -12.95
N ASP A 43 20.77 -15.67 -13.08
CA ASP A 43 20.97 -17.02 -13.64
C ASP A 43 20.74 -18.15 -12.61
N PHE A 44 20.28 -17.84 -11.41
CA PHE A 44 20.01 -18.79 -10.34
C PHE A 44 18.55 -18.71 -9.86
N PRO A 45 18.03 -19.77 -9.19
CA PRO A 45 16.65 -19.76 -8.68
C PRO A 45 16.38 -18.58 -7.74
N LEU A 46 15.28 -17.87 -7.98
CA LEU A 46 14.93 -16.69 -7.20
C LEU A 46 14.35 -17.08 -5.82
N LEU A 47 14.85 -16.42 -4.78
CA LEU A 47 14.29 -16.44 -3.44
C LEU A 47 14.12 -15.00 -2.95
N LEU A 48 13.01 -14.70 -2.32
CA LEU A 48 12.73 -13.36 -1.85
C LEU A 48 13.12 -13.17 -0.38
N SER A 49 13.43 -11.94 -0.01
CA SER A 49 13.49 -11.45 1.37
C SER A 49 12.32 -10.54 1.73
N ALA A 50 11.70 -9.88 0.75
CA ALA A 50 10.46 -9.12 0.89
C ALA A 50 9.69 -9.10 -0.44
N ASN A 51 8.36 -8.92 -0.39
CA ASN A 51 7.50 -8.80 -1.56
C ASN A 51 6.93 -7.38 -1.70
N PHE A 52 6.25 -7.12 -2.84
CA PHE A 52 5.49 -5.90 -3.06
C PHE A 52 4.34 -5.79 -2.05
N GLY A 53 4.03 -4.57 -1.60
CA GLY A 53 2.95 -4.31 -0.67
C GLY A 53 3.20 -4.69 0.78
N GLU A 54 4.39 -5.22 1.13
CA GLU A 54 4.76 -5.43 2.52
C GLU A 54 4.63 -4.13 3.32
N LEU A 55 3.89 -4.20 4.43
CA LEU A 55 3.63 -3.03 5.26
C LEU A 55 4.89 -2.61 6.01
N ARG A 56 5.36 -1.41 5.77
CA ARG A 56 6.50 -0.79 6.47
C ARG A 56 6.07 0.50 7.17
N PRO A 57 6.82 1.01 8.15
CA PRO A 57 6.52 2.34 8.70
C PRO A 57 6.52 3.42 7.62
N ASN A 58 5.40 4.12 7.46
CA ASN A 58 5.17 5.22 6.52
C ASN A 58 5.12 4.90 5.02
N HIS A 59 5.29 3.65 4.59
CA HIS A 59 5.22 3.26 3.17
C HIS A 59 4.93 1.77 2.98
N PHE A 60 4.42 1.40 1.81
CA PHE A 60 4.43 0.03 1.31
C PHE A 60 5.80 -0.28 0.69
N HIS A 61 6.22 -1.51 0.74
CA HIS A 61 7.37 -1.95 -0.06
C HIS A 61 6.99 -1.95 -1.54
N ASN A 62 7.76 -1.26 -2.36
CA ASN A 62 7.37 -0.96 -3.74
C ASN A 62 7.93 -1.94 -4.78
N GLY A 63 8.52 -3.05 -4.37
CA GLY A 63 9.15 -4.01 -5.27
C GLY A 63 9.31 -5.40 -4.67
N LEU A 64 10.17 -6.19 -5.29
CA LEU A 64 10.65 -7.48 -4.77
C LEU A 64 12.09 -7.32 -4.28
N ASP A 65 12.38 -7.74 -3.05
CA ASP A 65 13.76 -7.88 -2.58
C ASP A 65 14.24 -9.31 -2.85
N ILE A 66 15.09 -9.48 -3.87
CA ILE A 66 15.57 -10.76 -4.34
C ILE A 66 16.92 -11.06 -3.69
N LYS A 67 17.02 -12.19 -2.99
CA LYS A 67 18.25 -12.63 -2.32
C LYS A 67 19.37 -12.91 -3.32
N THR A 68 20.57 -12.44 -3.02
CA THR A 68 21.79 -12.65 -3.82
C THR A 68 22.74 -13.67 -3.19
N GLN A 69 22.17 -14.71 -2.55
CA GLN A 69 22.93 -15.78 -1.87
C GLN A 69 23.83 -15.26 -0.73
N GLY A 70 23.48 -14.11 -0.12
CA GLY A 70 24.22 -13.49 0.98
C GLY A 70 25.48 -12.74 0.57
N VAL A 71 25.71 -12.52 -0.72
CA VAL A 71 26.91 -11.84 -1.24
C VAL A 71 26.54 -10.71 -2.21
N THR A 72 27.45 -9.76 -2.37
CA THR A 72 27.41 -8.72 -3.41
C THR A 72 28.12 -9.19 -4.68
N GLY A 73 28.01 -8.44 -5.78
CA GLY A 73 28.76 -8.67 -7.03
C GLY A 73 28.13 -9.71 -7.96
N LYS A 74 26.89 -10.17 -7.71
CA LYS A 74 26.18 -11.04 -8.67
C LYS A 74 25.76 -10.22 -9.89
N PRO A 75 25.98 -10.71 -11.13
CA PRO A 75 25.48 -10.07 -12.33
C PRO A 75 23.95 -9.89 -12.27
N ILE A 76 23.49 -8.69 -12.59
CA ILE A 76 22.06 -8.36 -12.70
C ILE A 76 21.75 -8.17 -14.17
N HIS A 77 20.77 -8.92 -14.66
CA HIS A 77 20.31 -8.86 -16.04
C HIS A 77 19.13 -7.92 -16.21
N ALA A 78 19.08 -7.20 -17.34
CA ALA A 78 17.90 -6.45 -17.77
C ALA A 78 16.74 -7.42 -17.99
N VAL A 79 15.61 -7.18 -17.33
CA VAL A 79 14.45 -8.12 -17.35
C VAL A 79 13.67 -8.09 -18.67
N ALA A 80 13.89 -7.08 -19.53
CA ALA A 80 13.31 -6.98 -20.87
C ALA A 80 14.13 -6.03 -21.75
N ASP A 81 13.86 -6.04 -23.06
CA ASP A 81 14.42 -5.06 -24.02
C ASP A 81 14.04 -3.64 -23.62
N GLY A 82 14.94 -2.68 -23.83
CA GLY A 82 14.66 -1.28 -23.53
C GLY A 82 15.90 -0.40 -23.61
N TYR A 83 15.91 0.66 -22.82
CA TYR A 83 17.05 1.56 -22.67
C TYR A 83 17.15 2.09 -21.23
N VAL A 84 18.36 2.43 -20.81
CA VAL A 84 18.60 3.05 -19.50
C VAL A 84 18.09 4.48 -19.52
N SER A 85 16.97 4.72 -18.86
CA SER A 85 16.30 6.02 -18.82
C SER A 85 16.71 6.89 -17.63
N ARG A 86 17.25 6.28 -16.56
CA ARG A 86 17.71 7.02 -15.38
C ARG A 86 18.77 6.24 -14.61
N ILE A 87 19.72 6.97 -14.03
CA ILE A 87 20.75 6.42 -13.16
C ILE A 87 20.83 7.28 -11.91
N MET A 88 20.75 6.65 -10.73
CA MET A 88 20.82 7.35 -9.44
C MET A 88 21.99 6.84 -8.61
N VAL A 89 22.68 7.78 -7.95
CA VAL A 89 23.65 7.51 -6.89
C VAL A 89 23.31 8.40 -5.71
N LEU A 90 22.94 7.81 -4.58
CA LEU A 90 22.52 8.49 -3.35
C LEU A 90 23.22 7.86 -2.13
N HIS A 91 23.31 8.60 -1.03
CA HIS A 91 23.81 8.06 0.24
C HIS A 91 22.80 7.15 0.95
N GLY A 92 21.51 7.28 0.66
CA GLY A 92 20.41 6.52 1.28
C GLY A 92 19.39 6.07 0.26
N GLY A 93 18.21 5.58 0.70
CA GLY A 93 17.18 5.06 -0.19
C GLY A 93 17.71 3.90 -1.03
N TYR A 94 17.62 3.99 -2.36
CA TYR A 94 18.15 2.96 -3.28
C TYR A 94 19.68 2.83 -3.26
N GLY A 95 20.41 3.78 -2.67
CA GLY A 95 21.86 3.86 -2.86
C GLY A 95 22.20 4.12 -4.33
N GLN A 96 22.79 3.14 -5.02
CA GLN A 96 22.93 3.17 -6.47
C GLN A 96 21.77 2.40 -7.12
N ALA A 97 21.14 3.01 -8.14
CA ALA A 97 20.04 2.41 -8.88
C ALA A 97 20.08 2.75 -10.36
N ILE A 98 19.61 1.79 -11.18
CA ILE A 98 19.44 1.94 -12.62
C ILE A 98 18.00 1.67 -13.00
N PHE A 99 17.45 2.50 -13.90
CA PHE A 99 16.10 2.43 -14.40
C PHE A 99 16.16 2.08 -15.89
N VAL A 100 15.41 1.09 -16.29
CA VAL A 100 15.30 0.67 -17.70
C VAL A 100 13.86 0.81 -18.15
N THR A 101 13.64 1.68 -19.15
CA THR A 101 12.32 1.87 -19.75
C THR A 101 12.14 0.90 -20.90
N HIS A 102 11.03 0.17 -20.87
CA HIS A 102 10.70 -0.89 -21.80
C HIS A 102 9.55 -0.50 -22.77
N PRO A 103 9.53 -1.02 -23.99
CA PRO A 103 8.46 -0.77 -24.95
C PRO A 103 7.12 -1.41 -24.55
N ASN A 104 7.13 -2.34 -23.59
CA ASN A 104 5.95 -3.02 -23.07
C ASN A 104 5.11 -2.19 -22.07
N GLY A 105 5.43 -0.89 -21.87
CA GLY A 105 4.68 0.03 -21.03
C GLY A 105 5.16 0.11 -19.57
N TYR A 106 6.28 -0.53 -19.24
CA TYR A 106 6.86 -0.53 -17.89
C TYR A 106 8.28 0.01 -17.87
N THR A 107 8.68 0.51 -16.70
CA THR A 107 10.07 0.79 -16.34
C THR A 107 10.48 -0.12 -15.19
N SER A 108 11.54 -0.91 -15.35
CA SER A 108 12.14 -1.68 -14.26
C SER A 108 13.20 -0.85 -13.52
N VAL A 109 13.24 -0.99 -12.19
CA VAL A 109 14.19 -0.31 -11.32
C VAL A 109 15.00 -1.33 -10.55
N TYR A 110 16.32 -1.23 -10.61
CA TYR A 110 17.26 -2.12 -9.94
C TYR A 110 18.03 -1.32 -8.89
N GLY A 111 17.66 -1.51 -7.62
CA GLY A 111 18.23 -0.80 -6.48
C GLY A 111 19.32 -1.56 -5.73
N HIS A 112 20.03 -0.85 -4.88
CA HIS A 112 21.09 -1.34 -3.99
C HIS A 112 22.31 -1.93 -4.72
N VAL A 113 22.51 -1.60 -6.02
CA VAL A 113 23.62 -2.12 -6.80
C VAL A 113 24.97 -1.56 -6.33
N VAL A 114 26.03 -2.36 -6.43
CA VAL A 114 27.38 -1.93 -6.03
C VAL A 114 28.14 -1.26 -7.19
N SER A 115 27.80 -1.60 -8.42
CA SER A 115 28.35 -0.97 -9.63
C SER A 115 27.44 -1.18 -10.82
N PHE A 116 27.57 -0.33 -11.81
CA PHE A 116 26.90 -0.46 -13.11
C PHE A 116 27.78 -1.21 -14.12
N ALA A 117 27.20 -1.61 -15.25
CA ALA A 117 27.98 -2.14 -16.39
C ALA A 117 29.05 -1.13 -16.82
N PRO A 118 30.20 -1.57 -17.39
CA PRO A 118 31.40 -0.74 -17.55
C PRO A 118 31.17 0.62 -18.22
N GLU A 119 30.41 0.66 -19.32
CA GLU A 119 30.17 1.91 -20.06
C GLU A 119 29.24 2.87 -19.27
N ILE A 120 28.25 2.32 -18.54
CA ILE A 120 27.37 3.10 -17.67
C ILE A 120 28.18 3.63 -16.48
N GLN A 121 29.02 2.81 -15.88
CA GLN A 121 29.89 3.19 -14.76
C GLN A 121 30.87 4.31 -15.16
N LYS A 122 31.43 4.23 -16.36
CA LYS A 122 32.31 5.28 -16.91
C LYS A 122 31.56 6.59 -17.07
N TYR A 123 30.32 6.56 -17.56
CA TYR A 123 29.47 7.74 -17.70
C TYR A 123 29.15 8.39 -16.35
N VAL A 124 28.76 7.61 -15.34
CA VAL A 124 28.49 8.08 -13.98
C VAL A 124 29.76 8.73 -13.38
N ARG A 125 30.90 8.06 -13.46
CA ARG A 125 32.18 8.60 -12.95
C ARG A 125 32.60 9.88 -13.63
N ALA A 126 32.45 10.00 -14.95
CA ALA A 126 32.76 11.22 -15.67
C ALA A 126 31.96 12.40 -15.13
N TYR A 127 30.65 12.22 -14.92
CA TYR A 127 29.81 13.24 -14.32
C TYR A 127 30.23 13.59 -12.89
N GLN A 128 30.50 12.58 -12.06
CA GLN A 128 30.90 12.78 -10.66
C GLN A 128 32.20 13.59 -10.54
N TYR A 129 33.21 13.29 -11.38
CA TYR A 129 34.48 14.05 -11.41
C TYR A 129 34.32 15.44 -11.97
N GLU A 130 33.54 15.60 -13.04
CA GLU A 130 33.30 16.93 -13.66
C GLU A 130 32.58 17.89 -12.70
N HIS A 131 31.65 17.36 -11.87
CA HIS A 131 30.86 18.18 -10.95
C HIS A 131 31.32 18.09 -9.48
N GLU A 132 32.44 17.42 -9.22
CA GLU A 132 33.02 17.22 -7.88
C GLU A 132 31.97 16.74 -6.84
N THR A 133 31.10 15.78 -7.23
CA THR A 133 29.99 15.29 -6.42
C THR A 133 29.91 13.77 -6.44
N PHE A 134 29.58 13.15 -5.29
CA PHE A 134 29.26 11.72 -5.23
C PHE A 134 27.81 11.47 -5.70
N VAL A 135 26.87 12.32 -5.30
CA VAL A 135 25.44 12.16 -5.58
C VAL A 135 25.12 12.61 -6.99
N CYS A 136 24.43 11.78 -7.74
CA CYS A 136 23.95 12.17 -9.05
C CYS A 136 22.60 11.54 -9.39
N ASN A 137 21.87 12.18 -10.31
CA ASN A 137 20.60 11.73 -10.83
C ASN A 137 20.56 12.06 -12.31
N LEU A 138 20.96 11.10 -13.13
CA LEU A 138 21.25 11.28 -14.56
C LEU A 138 20.11 10.69 -15.39
N TYR A 139 19.81 11.37 -16.49
CA TYR A 139 18.79 10.96 -17.46
C TYR A 139 19.44 10.87 -18.84
N PRO A 140 20.06 9.73 -19.19
CA PRO A 140 20.65 9.53 -20.52
C PRO A 140 19.60 9.60 -21.63
N GLU A 141 20.01 10.03 -22.82
CA GLU A 141 19.15 9.95 -24.02
C GLU A 141 18.83 8.49 -24.34
N PRO A 142 17.65 8.21 -24.93
CA PRO A 142 17.18 6.82 -25.15
C PRO A 142 18.10 5.94 -26.00
N ASP A 143 18.88 6.52 -26.88
CA ASP A 143 19.83 5.83 -27.78
C ASP A 143 21.23 5.61 -27.14
N LYS A 144 21.47 6.20 -25.96
CA LYS A 144 22.81 6.16 -25.35
C LYS A 144 23.17 4.81 -24.75
N PHE A 145 22.22 4.16 -24.08
CA PHE A 145 22.41 2.85 -23.44
C PHE A 145 21.23 1.94 -23.76
N PRO A 146 21.08 1.47 -25.00
CA PRO A 146 20.12 0.43 -25.33
C PRO A 146 20.50 -0.88 -24.64
N VAL A 147 19.52 -1.65 -24.19
CA VAL A 147 19.70 -2.94 -23.53
C VAL A 147 18.76 -3.98 -24.12
N LYS A 148 19.21 -5.23 -24.15
CA LYS A 148 18.40 -6.41 -24.47
C LYS A 148 18.08 -7.19 -23.20
N ALA A 149 16.98 -7.91 -23.22
CA ALA A 149 16.64 -8.87 -22.18
C ALA A 149 17.83 -9.83 -21.95
N GLY A 150 18.28 -9.96 -20.70
CA GLY A 150 19.44 -10.77 -20.34
C GLY A 150 20.78 -10.05 -20.38
N ASP A 151 20.89 -8.83 -20.89
CA ASP A 151 22.13 -8.05 -20.81
C ASP A 151 22.52 -7.75 -19.37
N ILE A 152 23.81 -7.86 -19.01
CA ILE A 152 24.30 -7.48 -17.69
C ILE A 152 24.35 -5.95 -17.61
N ILE A 153 23.53 -5.35 -16.73
CA ILE A 153 23.40 -3.91 -16.55
C ILE A 153 24.06 -3.38 -15.27
N ALA A 154 24.21 -4.25 -14.26
CA ALA A 154 24.78 -3.89 -12.96
C ALA A 154 25.28 -5.14 -12.21
N LEU A 155 25.94 -4.91 -11.07
CA LEU A 155 26.28 -5.95 -10.10
C LEU A 155 25.51 -5.72 -8.80
N SER A 156 24.95 -6.79 -8.21
CA SER A 156 24.20 -6.73 -6.95
C SER A 156 25.06 -6.21 -5.80
N GLY A 157 24.44 -5.47 -4.89
CA GLY A 157 25.14 -4.81 -3.80
C GLY A 157 24.37 -4.80 -2.50
N ASN A 158 24.68 -3.78 -1.69
CA ASN A 158 24.07 -3.49 -0.39
C ASN A 158 24.10 -1.98 -0.14
N GLU A 159 24.05 -1.17 -1.20
CA GLU A 159 24.16 0.28 -1.11
C GLU A 159 22.86 0.92 -0.62
N GLY A 160 22.96 2.10 0.01
CA GLY A 160 21.83 2.87 0.49
C GLY A 160 21.15 2.29 1.73
N ALA A 161 19.82 2.32 1.80
CA ALA A 161 19.03 1.87 2.96
C ALA A 161 18.76 0.36 2.90
N SER A 162 19.81 -0.44 3.01
CA SER A 162 19.75 -1.90 2.94
C SER A 162 20.36 -2.55 4.18
N ALA A 163 19.74 -3.64 4.66
CA ALA A 163 20.20 -4.40 5.83
C ALA A 163 21.07 -5.60 5.49
N GLY A 164 21.27 -5.91 4.20
CA GLY A 164 22.07 -7.03 3.73
C GLY A 164 22.00 -7.18 2.21
N PRO A 165 22.94 -7.94 1.58
CA PRO A 165 23.00 -8.06 0.13
C PRO A 165 21.71 -8.60 -0.49
N HIS A 166 21.10 -7.83 -1.39
CA HIS A 166 19.93 -8.21 -2.17
C HIS A 166 19.80 -7.29 -3.40
N LEU A 167 18.93 -7.66 -4.33
CA LEU A 167 18.45 -6.79 -5.40
C LEU A 167 17.04 -6.32 -5.02
N HIS A 168 16.82 -5.01 -4.96
CA HIS A 168 15.49 -4.42 -4.94
C HIS A 168 15.04 -4.20 -6.40
N LEU A 169 14.00 -4.91 -6.82
CA LEU A 169 13.45 -4.85 -8.18
C LEU A 169 12.02 -4.27 -8.15
N GLU A 170 11.82 -3.11 -8.79
CA GLU A 170 10.49 -2.53 -8.99
C GLU A 170 10.05 -2.62 -10.45
N LEU A 171 8.76 -2.64 -10.66
CA LEU A 171 8.11 -2.31 -11.93
C LEU A 171 7.26 -1.07 -11.74
N ARG A 172 7.33 -0.15 -12.69
CA ARG A 172 6.53 1.08 -12.71
C ARG A 172 5.85 1.24 -14.06
N ARG A 173 4.63 1.76 -14.04
CA ARG A 173 3.96 2.15 -15.27
C ARG A 173 4.66 3.35 -15.92
N ASN A 174 4.78 3.34 -17.25
CA ASN A 174 5.40 4.45 -17.98
C ASN A 174 4.45 5.65 -18.12
N ASP A 175 3.15 5.46 -18.05
CA ASP A 175 2.12 6.49 -18.25
C ASP A 175 1.88 7.37 -17.00
N ASN A 176 1.96 6.80 -15.80
CA ASN A 176 1.65 7.51 -14.56
C ASN A 176 2.71 7.36 -13.45
N GLY A 177 3.69 6.46 -13.63
CA GLY A 177 4.77 6.23 -12.67
C GLY A 177 4.37 5.38 -11.47
N ASP A 178 3.16 4.82 -11.43
CA ASP A 178 2.68 3.99 -10.35
C ASP A 178 3.51 2.71 -10.20
N TYR A 179 3.77 2.32 -8.96
CA TYR A 179 4.43 1.06 -8.61
C TYR A 179 3.46 -0.10 -8.84
N VAL A 180 3.88 -1.10 -9.56
CA VAL A 180 3.09 -2.29 -9.89
C VAL A 180 3.71 -3.51 -9.23
N ASP A 181 2.88 -4.42 -8.70
CA ASP A 181 3.36 -5.68 -8.13
C ASP A 181 4.10 -6.51 -9.20
N PRO A 182 5.42 -6.73 -9.02
CA PRO A 182 6.18 -7.53 -9.97
C PRO A 182 5.85 -9.03 -9.87
N MET A 183 5.28 -9.50 -8.75
CA MET A 183 5.06 -10.92 -8.47
C MET A 183 4.34 -11.68 -9.59
N PRO A 184 3.23 -11.18 -10.17
CA PRO A 184 2.54 -11.87 -11.27
C PRO A 184 3.40 -12.10 -12.51
N PHE A 185 4.38 -11.24 -12.76
CA PHE A 185 5.28 -11.31 -13.91
C PHE A 185 6.43 -12.31 -13.69
N PHE A 186 6.85 -12.49 -12.43
CA PHE A 186 7.97 -13.37 -12.06
C PHE A 186 7.53 -14.66 -11.37
N SER A 187 6.22 -14.91 -11.26
CA SER A 187 5.66 -16.07 -10.54
C SER A 187 6.19 -17.42 -11.03
N HIS A 188 6.52 -17.54 -12.32
CA HIS A 188 7.07 -18.77 -12.90
C HIS A 188 8.54 -19.06 -12.49
N TYR A 189 9.27 -18.08 -11.94
CA TYR A 189 10.59 -18.26 -11.33
C TYR A 189 10.54 -18.51 -9.82
N LEU A 190 9.36 -18.42 -9.22
CA LEU A 190 9.13 -18.52 -7.78
C LEU A 190 8.22 -19.72 -7.48
N LYS A 191 8.29 -20.22 -6.25
CA LYS A 191 7.41 -21.29 -5.79
C LYS A 191 6.79 -20.90 -4.47
N ASP A 192 5.46 -21.03 -4.38
CA ASP A 192 4.73 -20.87 -3.14
C ASP A 192 3.52 -21.80 -3.06
N THR A 193 3.46 -22.58 -1.96
CA THR A 193 2.36 -23.49 -1.60
C THR A 193 1.81 -23.18 -0.21
N ARG A 194 2.26 -22.08 0.40
CA ARG A 194 1.97 -21.73 1.79
C ARG A 194 0.91 -20.63 1.84
N SER A 195 -0.21 -20.93 2.52
CA SER A 195 -1.27 -19.92 2.69
C SER A 195 -0.86 -18.86 3.72
N PRO A 196 -1.29 -17.60 3.57
CA PRO A 196 -1.07 -16.54 4.56
C PRO A 196 -1.61 -16.89 5.95
N VAL A 197 -0.99 -16.34 6.98
CA VAL A 197 -1.33 -16.62 8.39
C VAL A 197 -1.62 -15.33 9.13
N ALA A 198 -2.79 -15.26 9.78
CA ALA A 198 -3.09 -14.19 10.73
C ALA A 198 -2.64 -14.57 12.15
N SER A 199 -2.31 -13.57 12.94
CA SER A 199 -1.97 -13.70 14.35
C SER A 199 -3.02 -13.08 15.26
N ILE A 200 -3.61 -11.95 14.86
CA ILE A 200 -4.54 -11.16 15.67
C ILE A 200 -5.69 -10.68 14.80
N VAL A 201 -6.88 -10.66 15.38
CA VAL A 201 -8.05 -9.90 14.93
C VAL A 201 -8.32 -8.79 15.94
N GLY A 202 -8.46 -7.56 15.47
CA GLY A 202 -8.90 -6.41 16.24
C GLY A 202 -10.39 -6.16 16.06
N LEU A 203 -11.07 -5.85 17.16
CA LEU A 203 -12.45 -5.39 17.20
C LEU A 203 -12.43 -3.95 17.72
N TYR A 204 -13.02 -3.02 16.99
CA TYR A 204 -12.93 -1.58 17.24
C TYR A 204 -14.33 -0.98 17.32
N PRO A 205 -14.80 -0.55 18.50
CA PRO A 205 -16.01 0.25 18.59
C PRO A 205 -15.73 1.66 18.06
N VAL A 206 -16.69 2.24 17.32
CA VAL A 206 -16.62 3.65 16.93
C VAL A 206 -16.95 4.51 18.15
N ALA A 207 -16.09 5.47 18.46
CA ALA A 207 -16.23 6.33 19.63
C ALA A 207 -17.61 7.04 19.67
N GLY A 208 -18.34 6.91 20.78
CA GLY A 208 -19.69 7.45 20.96
C GLY A 208 -20.79 6.79 20.14
N LYS A 209 -20.46 5.74 19.33
CA LYS A 209 -21.43 5.07 18.43
C LYS A 209 -21.42 3.55 18.55
N GLY A 210 -20.50 2.96 19.29
CA GLY A 210 -20.44 1.51 19.44
C GLY A 210 -19.73 1.06 20.70
N VAL A 211 -20.01 -0.19 21.10
CA VAL A 211 -19.38 -0.87 22.23
C VAL A 211 -19.09 -2.32 21.88
N ILE A 212 -18.07 -2.90 22.50
CA ILE A 212 -17.69 -4.30 22.38
C ILE A 212 -17.45 -4.86 23.78
N ASN A 213 -18.19 -5.92 24.15
CA ASN A 213 -18.14 -6.52 25.48
C ASN A 213 -18.31 -5.48 26.62
N GLY A 214 -19.20 -4.50 26.45
CA GLY A 214 -19.47 -3.42 27.41
C GLY A 214 -18.39 -2.33 27.47
N SER A 215 -17.44 -2.31 26.53
CA SER A 215 -16.34 -1.34 26.52
C SER A 215 -16.31 -0.52 25.23
N SER A 216 -15.98 0.78 25.33
CA SER A 216 -15.66 1.67 24.22
C SER A 216 -14.21 1.54 23.72
N ARG A 217 -13.41 0.63 24.31
CA ARG A 217 -12.01 0.42 23.90
C ARG A 217 -11.88 -0.73 22.91
N LYS A 218 -10.89 -0.64 22.02
CA LYS A 218 -10.55 -1.73 21.09
C LYS A 218 -10.20 -3.02 21.85
N LYS A 219 -10.55 -4.16 21.26
CA LYS A 219 -10.18 -5.48 21.76
C LYS A 219 -9.35 -6.22 20.71
N LEU A 220 -8.12 -6.58 21.07
CA LEU A 220 -7.21 -7.37 20.25
C LEU A 220 -7.27 -8.84 20.70
N VAL A 221 -7.47 -9.76 19.76
CA VAL A 221 -7.72 -11.17 20.00
C VAL A 221 -6.77 -12.01 19.17
N ASN A 222 -6.01 -12.92 19.81
CA ASN A 222 -5.24 -13.92 19.08
C ASN A 222 -6.18 -14.84 18.28
N VAL A 223 -5.82 -15.20 17.05
CA VAL A 223 -6.67 -16.02 16.18
C VAL A 223 -7.03 -17.38 16.77
N GLY A 224 -6.20 -17.96 17.64
CA GLY A 224 -6.51 -19.17 18.39
C GLY A 224 -7.69 -19.03 19.38
N ALA A 225 -8.02 -17.80 19.78
CA ALA A 225 -9.10 -17.49 20.73
C ALA A 225 -10.37 -16.94 20.03
N LEU A 226 -10.48 -17.02 18.69
CA LEU A 226 -11.63 -16.49 17.95
C LEU A 226 -12.96 -17.28 18.20
N LYS A 227 -12.88 -18.46 18.79
CA LYS A 227 -14.05 -19.25 19.19
C LYS A 227 -14.76 -18.70 20.43
N GLN A 228 -14.15 -17.75 21.17
CA GLN A 228 -14.80 -17.13 22.31
C GLN A 228 -15.99 -16.26 21.86
N GLN A 229 -16.92 -16.06 22.78
CA GLN A 229 -18.07 -15.21 22.50
C GLN A 229 -17.69 -13.73 22.60
N PHE A 230 -18.07 -12.96 21.59
CA PHE A 230 -18.00 -11.48 21.59
C PHE A 230 -19.42 -10.92 21.57
N THR A 231 -19.65 -9.82 22.27
CA THR A 231 -20.89 -9.05 22.18
C THR A 231 -20.58 -7.65 21.66
N ALA A 232 -21.48 -7.07 20.87
CA ALA A 232 -21.36 -5.69 20.42
C ALA A 232 -22.74 -5.03 20.27
N TRP A 233 -22.72 -3.69 20.25
CA TRP A 233 -23.89 -2.88 19.93
C TRP A 233 -23.46 -1.57 19.28
N GLY A 234 -24.20 -1.11 18.26
CA GLY A 234 -23.89 0.08 17.50
C GLY A 234 -22.82 -0.15 16.42
N GLN A 235 -22.08 0.88 16.05
CA GLN A 235 -21.11 0.85 14.96
C GLN A 235 -19.76 0.32 15.42
N ILE A 236 -19.27 -0.69 14.72
CA ILE A 236 -17.93 -1.26 14.92
C ILE A 236 -17.21 -1.44 13.58
N TYR A 237 -15.91 -1.61 13.62
CA TYR A 237 -15.12 -2.16 12.53
C TYR A 237 -14.12 -3.19 13.06
N THR A 238 -13.46 -3.88 12.14
CA THR A 238 -12.46 -4.88 12.54
C THR A 238 -11.11 -4.57 11.88
N GLY A 239 -10.07 -5.28 12.29
CA GLY A 239 -8.75 -5.24 11.68
C GLY A 239 -8.05 -6.57 11.85
N ILE A 240 -7.00 -6.81 11.07
CA ILE A 240 -6.26 -8.06 11.09
C ILE A 240 -4.76 -7.84 11.00
N SER A 241 -3.98 -8.59 11.80
CA SER A 241 -2.54 -8.71 11.67
C SER A 241 -2.23 -10.03 11.00
N ALA A 242 -1.71 -9.98 9.78
CA ALA A 242 -1.43 -11.15 8.99
C ALA A 242 -0.09 -11.02 8.27
N LYS A 243 0.50 -12.15 7.93
CA LYS A 243 1.75 -12.29 7.17
C LYS A 243 1.61 -13.45 6.21
N ASP A 244 2.33 -13.34 5.12
CA ASP A 244 2.50 -14.44 4.18
C ASP A 244 3.87 -15.11 4.35
N TYR A 245 4.05 -16.29 3.75
CA TYR A 245 5.27 -17.10 3.82
C TYR A 245 5.43 -17.86 2.51
N MET A 246 6.65 -17.95 2.00
CA MET A 246 6.95 -18.65 0.76
C MET A 246 7.84 -19.88 0.98
N ASP A 247 7.80 -20.83 0.04
CA ASP A 247 8.67 -21.99 0.02
C ASP A 247 10.15 -21.60 -0.08
N GLY A 248 11.03 -22.36 0.55
CA GLY A 248 12.48 -22.19 0.46
C GLY A 248 13.05 -21.02 1.28
N THR A 249 12.22 -20.25 1.99
CA THR A 249 12.67 -19.15 2.85
C THR A 249 12.00 -19.17 4.23
N SER A 250 12.65 -18.53 5.21
CA SER A 250 12.10 -18.28 6.54
C SER A 250 11.53 -16.86 6.70
N ASN A 251 11.59 -16.05 5.65
CA ASN A 251 11.09 -14.69 5.65
C ASN A 251 9.55 -14.69 5.73
N PHE A 252 9.01 -13.58 6.21
CA PHE A 252 7.59 -13.28 6.09
C PHE A 252 7.38 -12.18 5.05
N TYR A 253 6.19 -12.12 4.49
CA TYR A 253 5.82 -11.22 3.40
C TYR A 253 4.50 -10.51 3.71
N GLY A 254 4.20 -9.45 2.96
CA GLY A 254 2.89 -8.84 2.91
C GLY A 254 1.86 -9.80 2.31
N VAL A 255 0.63 -9.76 2.80
CA VAL A 255 -0.49 -10.51 2.23
C VAL A 255 -1.03 -9.74 1.02
N HIS A 256 -1.16 -10.43 -0.12
CA HIS A 256 -1.61 -9.80 -1.37
C HIS A 256 -3.05 -9.30 -1.27
N SER A 257 -3.98 -10.13 -0.77
CA SER A 257 -5.38 -9.74 -0.63
C SER A 257 -5.97 -10.10 0.73
N VAL A 258 -6.74 -9.15 1.30
CA VAL A 258 -7.47 -9.29 2.55
C VAL A 258 -8.92 -8.91 2.32
N THR A 259 -9.83 -9.89 2.40
CA THR A 259 -11.27 -9.68 2.25
C THR A 259 -11.99 -9.97 3.55
N LEU A 260 -12.92 -9.08 3.95
CA LEU A 260 -13.82 -9.29 5.07
C LEU A 260 -15.26 -9.47 4.58
N TYR A 261 -15.88 -10.55 5.01
CA TYR A 261 -17.31 -10.81 4.86
C TYR A 261 -18.00 -10.74 6.21
N VAL A 262 -19.22 -10.17 6.23
CA VAL A 262 -20.14 -10.24 7.36
C VAL A 262 -21.47 -10.79 6.83
N ASP A 263 -21.94 -11.88 7.43
CA ASP A 263 -23.14 -12.61 6.96
C ASP A 263 -23.10 -12.92 5.45
N SER A 264 -21.93 -13.30 4.95
CA SER A 264 -21.63 -13.58 3.53
C SER A 264 -21.60 -12.36 2.60
N VAL A 265 -21.83 -11.16 3.10
CA VAL A 265 -21.71 -9.90 2.32
C VAL A 265 -20.27 -9.39 2.43
N LYS A 266 -19.64 -9.08 1.29
CA LYS A 266 -18.31 -8.44 1.25
C LYS A 266 -18.43 -7.00 1.74
N VAL A 267 -17.83 -6.67 2.88
CA VAL A 267 -17.87 -5.33 3.48
C VAL A 267 -16.56 -4.56 3.28
N PHE A 268 -15.48 -5.30 3.05
CA PHE A 268 -14.15 -4.71 2.83
C PHE A 268 -13.29 -5.64 1.98
N ASN A 269 -12.49 -5.05 1.10
CA ASN A 269 -11.38 -5.74 0.43
C ASN A 269 -10.19 -4.79 0.33
N SER A 270 -8.98 -5.33 0.43
CA SER A 270 -7.75 -4.67 0.01
C SER A 270 -6.94 -5.64 -0.83
N THR A 271 -6.51 -5.19 -2.02
CA THR A 271 -5.65 -5.97 -2.91
C THR A 271 -4.49 -5.10 -3.35
N THR A 272 -3.27 -5.58 -3.14
CA THR A 272 -2.07 -4.79 -3.34
C THR A 272 -1.43 -5.13 -4.69
N ASP A 273 -2.07 -4.64 -5.78
CA ASP A 273 -1.59 -4.81 -7.16
C ASP A 273 -0.78 -3.58 -7.63
N GLU A 274 -1.17 -2.40 -7.17
CA GLU A 274 -0.61 -1.14 -7.63
C GLU A 274 -0.74 -0.06 -6.56
N VAL A 275 0.29 0.76 -6.39
CA VAL A 275 0.32 1.88 -5.43
C VAL A 275 0.98 3.08 -6.09
N SER A 276 0.38 4.27 -5.99
CA SER A 276 1.06 5.49 -6.43
C SER A 276 2.00 6.05 -5.38
N ALA A 277 2.95 6.88 -5.82
CA ALA A 277 3.86 7.56 -4.91
C ALA A 277 3.11 8.42 -3.88
N ASP A 278 2.04 9.10 -4.32
CA ASP A 278 1.22 9.97 -3.47
C ASP A 278 0.39 9.20 -2.44
N GLU A 279 0.04 7.95 -2.76
CA GLU A 279 -0.75 7.08 -1.87
C GLU A 279 0.11 6.34 -0.85
N ASN A 280 1.40 6.19 -1.11
CA ASN A 280 2.28 5.28 -0.36
C ASN A 280 2.25 5.57 1.15
N ARG A 281 2.28 6.85 1.56
CA ARG A 281 2.20 7.26 2.95
C ARG A 281 0.81 7.06 3.59
N MET A 282 -0.23 6.83 2.80
CA MET A 282 -1.59 6.56 3.30
C MET A 282 -1.73 5.23 4.03
N ILE A 283 -0.69 4.39 4.00
CA ILE A 283 -0.55 3.21 4.87
C ILE A 283 -0.77 3.55 6.34
N ASN A 284 -0.40 4.77 6.79
CA ASN A 284 -0.59 5.22 8.16
C ASN A 284 -2.07 5.36 8.55
N GLY A 285 -2.95 5.63 7.59
CA GLY A 285 -4.40 5.58 7.76
C GLY A 285 -5.01 4.19 7.53
N PHE A 286 -4.29 3.29 6.88
CA PHE A 286 -4.69 1.91 6.64
C PHE A 286 -4.40 1.01 7.85
N THR A 287 -3.33 1.27 8.57
CA THR A 287 -2.96 0.51 9.76
C THR A 287 -3.47 1.16 11.05
N ASP A 288 -3.60 0.38 12.13
CA ASP A 288 -3.76 0.91 13.49
C ASP A 288 -2.45 1.57 13.93
N TYR A 289 -2.27 2.84 13.57
CA TYR A 289 -1.04 3.60 13.78
C TYR A 289 -0.67 3.72 15.26
N ASP A 290 -1.67 3.89 16.16
CA ASP A 290 -1.43 3.90 17.62
C ASP A 290 -0.81 2.58 18.10
N GLU A 291 -1.38 1.45 17.65
CA GLU A 291 -0.85 0.13 18.01
C GLU A 291 0.55 -0.09 17.44
N LEU A 292 0.78 0.34 16.18
CA LEU A 292 2.09 0.26 15.55
C LEU A 292 3.15 1.05 16.34
N MET A 293 2.85 2.30 16.69
CA MET A 293 3.79 3.16 17.41
C MET A 293 4.07 2.68 18.84
N ARG A 294 3.07 2.07 19.49
CA ARG A 294 3.17 1.59 20.86
C ARG A 294 3.85 0.23 20.98
N THR A 295 3.59 -0.69 20.05
CA THR A 295 3.96 -2.11 20.19
C THR A 295 4.73 -2.69 19.01
N ARG A 296 4.93 -1.91 17.93
CA ARG A 296 5.49 -2.34 16.65
C ARG A 296 4.62 -3.38 15.91
N ARG A 297 3.38 -3.56 16.32
CA ARG A 297 2.45 -4.50 15.68
C ARG A 297 1.69 -3.81 14.56
N LEU A 298 1.75 -4.40 13.38
CA LEU A 298 0.98 -3.95 12.22
C LEU A 298 -0.39 -4.65 12.22
N ILE A 299 -1.46 -3.87 12.30
CA ILE A 299 -2.85 -4.33 12.15
C ILE A 299 -3.47 -3.53 11.02
N MET A 300 -3.85 -4.20 9.94
CA MET A 300 -4.60 -3.61 8.84
C MET A 300 -6.03 -3.36 9.29
N ARG A 301 -6.53 -2.14 9.18
CA ARG A 301 -7.93 -1.81 9.44
C ARG A 301 -8.78 -2.27 8.27
N SER A 302 -9.88 -2.97 8.55
CA SER A 302 -10.90 -3.26 7.56
C SER A 302 -11.96 -2.15 7.54
N TYR A 303 -11.49 -0.91 7.64
CA TYR A 303 -12.26 0.32 7.60
C TYR A 303 -11.43 1.41 6.91
N LYS A 304 -11.97 1.98 5.85
CA LYS A 304 -11.33 3.07 5.12
C LYS A 304 -11.64 4.39 5.81
N LEU A 305 -10.65 4.97 6.50
CA LEU A 305 -10.79 6.28 7.15
C LEU A 305 -11.22 7.35 6.13
N PRO A 306 -11.99 8.37 6.56
CA PRO A 306 -12.58 9.36 5.62
C PRO A 306 -11.56 10.10 4.76
N GLY A 307 -10.38 10.40 5.29
CA GLY A 307 -9.28 11.06 4.57
C GLY A 307 -8.32 10.09 3.86
N ASN A 308 -8.53 8.77 3.93
CA ASN A 308 -7.68 7.80 3.26
C ASN A 308 -8.15 7.58 1.81
N ARG A 309 -7.28 7.89 0.85
CA ARG A 309 -7.57 7.80 -0.59
C ARG A 309 -6.95 6.57 -1.27
N LEU A 310 -6.37 5.62 -0.51
CA LEU A 310 -5.81 4.39 -1.08
C LEU A 310 -6.77 3.73 -2.05
N ARG A 311 -6.33 3.53 -3.30
CA ARG A 311 -7.11 2.88 -4.37
C ARG A 311 -7.19 1.37 -4.16
N LEU A 312 -6.19 0.77 -3.52
CA LEU A 312 -6.17 -0.66 -3.20
C LEU A 312 -7.30 -1.10 -2.24
N ILE A 313 -8.02 -0.17 -1.60
CA ILE A 313 -9.10 -0.46 -0.66
C ILE A 313 -10.45 -0.29 -1.36
N GLU A 314 -11.21 -1.39 -1.42
CA GLU A 314 -12.60 -1.42 -1.86
C GLU A 314 -13.54 -1.60 -0.67
N THR A 315 -14.57 -0.78 -0.60
CA THR A 315 -15.62 -0.85 0.43
C THR A 315 -16.96 -0.41 -0.15
N GLY A 316 -18.06 -0.75 0.54
CA GLY A 316 -19.37 -0.14 0.30
C GLY A 316 -19.45 1.29 0.85
N SER A 317 -20.66 1.85 0.85
CA SER A 317 -20.98 3.20 1.38
C SER A 317 -20.51 3.42 2.81
N ASP A 318 -20.57 2.37 3.64
CA ASP A 318 -20.22 2.40 5.06
C ASP A 318 -18.71 2.27 5.31
N ARG A 319 -17.90 2.24 4.26
CA ARG A 319 -16.44 2.20 4.31
C ARG A 319 -15.86 1.05 5.14
N GLY A 320 -16.59 -0.05 5.30
CA GLY A 320 -16.19 -1.20 6.12
C GLY A 320 -16.68 -1.15 7.56
N LEU A 321 -17.49 -0.14 7.94
CA LEU A 321 -18.22 -0.15 9.21
C LEU A 321 -19.32 -1.20 9.18
N VAL A 322 -19.57 -1.83 10.34
CA VAL A 322 -20.64 -2.80 10.56
C VAL A 322 -21.53 -2.26 11.67
N THR A 323 -22.82 -2.10 11.38
CA THR A 323 -23.83 -1.71 12.38
C THR A 323 -24.41 -2.97 13.00
N ILE A 324 -24.29 -3.08 14.32
CA ILE A 324 -24.87 -4.15 15.15
C ILE A 324 -26.06 -3.55 15.90
N ASP A 325 -27.26 -3.75 15.38
CA ASP A 325 -28.51 -3.14 15.86
C ASP A 325 -29.64 -4.16 16.14
N GLU A 326 -29.35 -5.45 15.89
CA GLU A 326 -30.25 -6.56 16.18
C GLU A 326 -29.61 -7.55 17.18
N GLU A 327 -30.42 -8.15 18.05
CA GLU A 327 -29.98 -9.16 19.02
C GLU A 327 -29.89 -10.56 18.37
N ARG A 328 -29.01 -10.67 17.37
CA ARG A 328 -28.69 -11.92 16.64
C ARG A 328 -27.19 -12.15 16.54
N ASP A 329 -26.80 -13.27 16.02
CA ASP A 329 -25.41 -13.54 15.68
C ASP A 329 -25.05 -12.92 14.33
N TYR A 330 -23.90 -12.24 14.27
CA TYR A 330 -23.28 -11.72 13.08
C TYR A 330 -22.03 -12.54 12.78
N HIS A 331 -21.94 -13.13 11.59
CA HIS A 331 -20.88 -14.05 11.21
C HIS A 331 -19.80 -13.34 10.39
N PHE A 332 -18.64 -13.16 10.97
CA PHE A 332 -17.47 -12.55 10.34
C PHE A 332 -16.56 -13.61 9.74
N CYS A 333 -16.05 -13.36 8.53
CA CYS A 333 -15.08 -14.22 7.86
C CYS A 333 -14.04 -13.40 7.14
N TYR A 334 -12.80 -13.43 7.62
CA TYR A 334 -11.64 -12.98 6.85
C TYR A 334 -11.19 -14.05 5.88
N VAL A 335 -10.91 -13.66 4.64
CA VAL A 335 -10.23 -14.47 3.63
C VAL A 335 -8.93 -13.75 3.30
N LEU A 336 -7.81 -14.42 3.54
CA LEU A 336 -6.47 -13.99 3.14
C LEU A 336 -6.07 -14.76 1.90
N GLU A 337 -5.42 -14.10 0.95
CA GLU A 337 -4.95 -14.70 -0.29
C GLU A 337 -3.59 -14.12 -0.67
N ASP A 338 -2.68 -14.98 -1.15
CA ASP A 338 -1.39 -14.59 -1.73
C ASP A 338 -1.46 -14.46 -3.26
N ASN A 339 -0.33 -14.12 -3.90
CA ASN A 339 -0.24 -13.99 -5.36
C ASN A 339 -0.31 -15.34 -6.11
N PHE A 340 -0.19 -16.47 -5.41
CA PHE A 340 -0.24 -17.83 -5.98
C PHE A 340 -1.61 -18.48 -5.83
N GLY A 341 -2.57 -17.77 -5.19
CA GLY A 341 -3.93 -18.26 -4.98
C GLY A 341 -4.09 -19.14 -3.75
N ASN A 342 -3.07 -19.27 -2.89
CA ASN A 342 -3.22 -19.96 -1.62
C ASN A 342 -4.06 -19.13 -0.67
N LYS A 343 -5.09 -19.75 -0.05
CA LYS A 343 -6.09 -19.05 0.76
C LYS A 343 -6.19 -19.59 2.16
N ARG A 344 -6.46 -18.70 3.12
CA ARG A 344 -6.82 -19.06 4.49
C ARG A 344 -7.99 -18.23 4.99
N LYS A 345 -8.90 -18.88 5.75
CA LYS A 345 -10.10 -18.25 6.30
C LYS A 345 -10.07 -18.24 7.82
N TYR A 346 -10.44 -17.09 8.40
CA TYR A 346 -10.60 -16.91 9.84
C TYR A 346 -12.04 -16.48 10.11
N ARG A 347 -12.78 -17.30 10.89
CA ARG A 347 -14.18 -17.06 11.20
C ARG A 347 -14.36 -16.80 12.68
N PHE A 348 -15.25 -15.87 12.99
CA PHE A 348 -15.69 -15.59 14.36
C PHE A 348 -17.11 -15.03 14.34
N THR A 349 -17.76 -15.06 15.50
CA THR A 349 -19.13 -14.58 15.67
C THR A 349 -19.16 -13.46 16.69
N VAL A 350 -19.91 -12.40 16.37
CA VAL A 350 -20.23 -11.31 17.27
C VAL A 350 -21.74 -11.36 17.54
N ARG A 351 -22.14 -11.56 18.78
CA ARG A 351 -23.54 -11.52 19.21
C ARG A 351 -23.97 -10.06 19.38
N GLY A 352 -24.96 -9.62 18.62
CA GLY A 352 -25.67 -8.38 18.88
C GLY A 352 -26.38 -8.47 20.23
N LYS A 353 -25.99 -7.59 21.15
CA LYS A 353 -26.60 -7.49 22.47
C LYS A 353 -26.72 -6.03 22.82
N LYS A 354 -27.97 -5.58 23.04
CA LYS A 354 -28.24 -4.19 23.40
C LYS A 354 -27.46 -3.78 24.64
N GLN A 355 -26.71 -2.73 24.54
CA GLN A 355 -25.82 -2.20 25.58
C GLN A 355 -25.84 -0.67 25.52
N GLU A 356 -25.57 -0.03 26.64
CA GLU A 356 -25.38 1.42 26.67
C GLU A 356 -24.11 1.80 25.90
N ILE A 357 -24.18 2.79 25.04
CA ILE A 357 -23.06 3.36 24.31
C ILE A 357 -22.67 4.66 25.00
N PRO A 358 -21.49 4.71 25.68
CA PRO A 358 -21.05 5.93 26.29
C PRO A 358 -20.85 7.05 25.27
N PRO A 359 -21.29 8.27 25.55
CA PRO A 359 -21.06 9.40 24.65
C PRO A 359 -19.56 9.65 24.46
N TYR A 360 -19.18 10.10 23.28
CA TYR A 360 -17.82 10.58 23.05
C TYR A 360 -17.63 11.91 23.74
N VAL A 361 -16.62 11.99 24.59
CA VAL A 361 -16.22 13.22 25.29
C VAL A 361 -14.77 13.51 24.88
N PRO A 362 -14.51 14.61 24.13
CA PRO A 362 -13.16 15.00 23.76
C PRO A 362 -12.29 15.25 25.02
N GLU A 363 -11.08 14.72 25.02
CA GLU A 363 -10.09 14.94 26.11
C GLU A 363 -9.21 16.18 25.86
N ALA A 364 -9.15 16.64 24.60
CA ALA A 364 -8.34 17.78 24.19
C ALA A 364 -9.17 19.07 24.10
N ASN A 365 -8.46 20.21 24.08
CA ASN A 365 -9.09 21.53 24.03
C ASN A 365 -9.34 22.05 22.59
N LYS A 366 -8.86 21.36 21.58
CA LYS A 366 -9.07 21.69 20.16
C LYS A 366 -9.44 20.43 19.38
N MET A 367 -10.21 20.62 18.30
CA MET A 367 -10.49 19.58 17.30
C MET A 367 -9.93 19.99 15.94
N LEU A 368 -9.22 19.09 15.30
CA LEU A 368 -8.77 19.20 13.92
C LEU A 368 -9.68 18.32 13.05
N TYR A 369 -10.14 18.87 11.92
CA TYR A 369 -11.04 18.17 11.02
C TYR A 369 -10.32 17.78 9.73
N TRP A 370 -10.47 16.53 9.32
CA TRP A 370 -9.77 15.96 8.16
C TRP A 370 -10.15 16.61 6.82
N ASN A 371 -11.37 17.16 6.71
CA ASN A 371 -11.96 17.64 5.45
C ASN A 371 -11.79 19.14 5.20
N LYS A 372 -11.10 19.86 6.07
CA LYS A 372 -10.82 21.30 5.93
C LYS A 372 -9.41 21.65 6.38
N THR A 373 -8.94 22.84 6.00
CA THR A 373 -7.75 23.45 6.59
C THR A 373 -8.08 23.90 8.01
N ASN A 374 -7.24 23.51 8.96
CA ASN A 374 -7.34 23.90 10.36
C ASN A 374 -6.27 24.95 10.66
N VAL A 375 -6.69 26.07 11.22
CA VAL A 375 -5.80 27.13 11.69
C VAL A 375 -5.95 27.24 13.19
N ILE A 376 -4.86 26.98 13.90
CA ILE A 376 -4.79 27.04 15.36
C ILE A 376 -3.93 28.22 15.74
N GLN A 377 -4.55 29.17 16.42
CA GLN A 377 -3.88 30.37 16.92
C GLN A 377 -3.77 30.30 18.44
N GLU A 378 -2.57 30.55 18.93
CA GLU A 378 -2.23 30.75 20.32
C GLU A 378 -1.38 32.02 20.44
N PRO A 379 -1.21 32.63 21.62
CA PRO A 379 -0.39 33.83 21.76
C PRO A 379 1.02 33.62 21.18
N GLY A 380 1.35 34.35 20.12
CA GLY A 380 2.66 34.26 19.44
C GLY A 380 2.89 32.99 18.59
N MET A 381 1.85 32.22 18.30
CA MET A 381 1.98 31.03 17.46
C MET A 381 0.78 30.87 16.53
N GLU A 382 1.04 30.44 15.30
CA GLU A 382 0.03 29.94 14.38
C GLU A 382 0.48 28.59 13.81
N LEU A 383 -0.41 27.57 13.92
CA LEU A 383 -0.25 26.26 13.28
C LEU A 383 -1.34 26.11 12.21
N VAL A 384 -0.92 25.90 10.97
CA VAL A 384 -1.80 25.59 9.83
C VAL A 384 -1.66 24.12 9.47
N VAL A 385 -2.75 23.38 9.62
CA VAL A 385 -2.86 21.96 9.19
C VAL A 385 -3.73 21.94 7.93
N PRO A 386 -3.14 21.83 6.72
CA PRO A 386 -3.89 21.87 5.48
C PRO A 386 -4.90 20.73 5.35
N LYS A 387 -5.95 20.93 4.56
CA LYS A 387 -6.86 19.86 4.17
C LYS A 387 -6.09 18.71 3.51
N GLY A 388 -6.40 17.48 3.91
CA GLY A 388 -5.75 16.27 3.41
C GLY A 388 -4.53 15.81 4.21
N MET A 389 -4.15 16.55 5.28
CA MET A 389 -3.09 16.13 6.18
C MET A 389 -3.54 15.09 7.20
N LEU A 390 -4.82 15.03 7.51
CA LEU A 390 -5.41 14.08 8.45
C LEU A 390 -6.22 13.00 7.71
N TYR A 391 -6.23 11.78 8.25
CA TYR A 391 -7.03 10.67 7.74
C TYR A 391 -8.42 10.60 8.38
N ASP A 392 -8.59 11.18 9.57
CA ASP A 392 -9.84 11.31 10.34
C ASP A 392 -9.76 12.56 11.20
N ASP A 393 -10.87 12.94 11.85
CA ASP A 393 -10.87 14.00 12.85
C ASP A 393 -9.91 13.63 14.00
N ALA A 394 -9.22 14.61 14.54
CA ALA A 394 -8.21 14.41 15.56
C ALA A 394 -8.30 15.44 16.68
N GLU A 395 -8.05 14.99 17.90
CA GLU A 395 -7.93 15.86 19.06
C GLU A 395 -6.52 16.47 19.10
N LEU A 396 -6.45 17.76 19.36
CA LEU A 396 -5.21 18.48 19.60
C LEU A 396 -5.26 19.13 20.99
N ARG A 397 -4.35 18.76 21.87
CA ARG A 397 -4.14 19.45 23.14
C ARG A 397 -3.05 20.50 22.94
N THR A 398 -3.41 21.77 23.19
CA THR A 398 -2.48 22.89 23.17
C THR A 398 -2.25 23.40 24.58
N ARG A 399 -1.02 23.79 24.87
CA ARG A 399 -0.65 24.52 26.09
C ARG A 399 0.47 25.50 25.75
N VAL A 400 0.30 26.74 26.22
CA VAL A 400 1.29 27.81 26.12
C VAL A 400 1.90 28.02 27.49
N ILE A 401 3.22 28.00 27.59
CA ILE A 401 3.98 28.23 28.81
C ILE A 401 4.83 29.49 28.57
N GLY A 402 4.61 30.51 29.38
CA GLY A 402 5.29 31.80 29.23
C GLY A 402 6.28 32.06 30.35
N ASP A 403 7.45 32.60 29.98
CA ASP A 403 8.37 33.30 30.86
C ASP A 403 8.55 34.72 30.28
N SER A 404 8.55 35.73 31.15
CA SER A 404 8.70 37.14 30.74
C SER A 404 10.06 37.46 30.10
N ASN A 405 11.09 36.63 30.34
CA ASN A 405 12.46 36.81 29.86
C ASN A 405 12.78 35.99 28.59
N SER A 406 11.85 35.14 28.13
CA SER A 406 12.06 34.32 26.95
C SER A 406 11.75 35.10 25.66
N ILE A 407 12.50 34.79 24.60
CA ILE A 407 12.32 35.39 23.25
C ILE A 407 11.03 34.93 22.57
N SER A 408 10.47 33.81 23.01
CA SER A 408 9.16 33.27 22.60
C SER A 408 8.49 32.57 23.77
N PHE A 409 7.22 32.19 23.62
CA PHE A 409 6.60 31.22 24.52
C PHE A 409 7.08 29.80 24.18
N ASP A 410 6.99 28.89 25.13
CA ASP A 410 7.06 27.46 24.89
C ASP A 410 5.67 26.94 24.54
N TYR A 411 5.57 26.10 23.52
CA TYR A 411 4.30 25.53 23.05
C TYR A 411 4.33 24.01 23.18
N VAL A 412 3.29 23.47 23.78
CA VAL A 412 3.01 22.04 23.73
C VAL A 412 1.88 21.81 22.75
N LEU A 413 2.16 21.05 21.70
CA LEU A 413 1.21 20.63 20.67
C LEU A 413 1.15 19.11 20.70
N ASP A 414 0.12 18.55 21.35
CA ASP A 414 -0.04 17.11 21.53
C ASP A 414 -1.27 16.63 20.75
N ILE A 415 -1.02 15.93 19.65
CA ILE A 415 -2.01 15.28 18.80
C ILE A 415 -2.09 13.75 19.10
N GLY A 416 -1.43 13.31 20.19
CA GLY A 416 -1.29 11.89 20.50
C GLY A 416 -0.51 11.14 19.43
N ARG A 417 -1.00 9.95 19.08
CA ARG A 417 -0.40 9.11 18.03
C ARG A 417 -1.21 9.19 16.72
N THR A 418 -1.66 10.38 16.36
CA THR A 418 -2.37 10.63 15.09
C THR A 418 -1.35 10.88 13.98
N PRO A 419 -1.32 10.07 12.90
CA PRO A 419 -0.38 10.29 11.81
C PRO A 419 -0.80 11.46 10.94
N LEU A 420 0.16 12.28 10.53
CA LEU A 420 0.00 13.29 9.49
C LEU A 420 0.47 12.74 8.13
N HIS A 421 -0.24 13.08 7.07
CA HIS A 421 0.12 12.66 5.72
C HIS A 421 1.41 13.35 5.22
N SER A 422 1.60 14.62 5.58
CA SER A 422 2.76 15.43 5.20
C SER A 422 3.04 16.48 6.27
N PHE A 423 3.83 17.49 5.94
CA PHE A 423 4.21 18.59 6.81
C PHE A 423 3.04 19.59 7.00
N CYS A 424 3.10 20.29 8.13
CA CYS A 424 2.21 21.40 8.47
C CYS A 424 3.06 22.66 8.65
N ASP A 425 2.46 23.83 8.51
CA ASP A 425 3.15 25.10 8.68
C ASP A 425 2.99 25.56 10.13
N LEU A 426 4.13 25.87 10.78
CA LEU A 426 4.20 26.38 12.13
C LEU A 426 4.95 27.71 12.14
N SER A 427 4.28 28.78 12.56
CA SER A 427 4.85 30.10 12.74
C SER A 427 4.95 30.44 14.23
N ILE A 428 6.13 30.89 14.66
CA ILE A 428 6.37 31.32 16.05
C ILE A 428 6.89 32.77 16.05
N GLY A 429 6.16 33.63 16.73
CA GLY A 429 6.51 35.06 16.87
C GLY A 429 7.63 35.28 17.89
N VAL A 430 8.56 36.12 17.57
CA VAL A 430 9.63 36.59 18.48
C VAL A 430 9.12 37.78 19.28
N ARG A 431 9.29 37.73 20.59
CA ARG A 431 8.77 38.76 21.52
C ARG A 431 9.77 39.93 21.74
N HIS A 432 11.05 39.62 21.71
CA HIS A 432 12.14 40.59 21.87
C HIS A 432 13.24 40.26 20.85
N LEU A 433 13.59 41.21 20.02
CA LEU A 433 14.76 41.19 19.15
C LEU A 433 15.89 42.02 19.75
#